data_e963cf33ff43a0a4281f1251b5c07257
#
_entry.id   e963cf33ff43a0a4281f1251b5c07257
#
_cell.length_a   1.000
_cell.length_b   1.000
_cell.length_c   1.000
_cell.angle_alpha   90.00
_cell.angle_beta   90.00
_cell.angle_gamma   90.00
#
_symmetry.space_group_name_H-M   'P 1'
#
loop_
_entity.id
_entity.type
_entity.pdbx_description
1 polymer ?
#
loop_
_entity_poly.entity_id
_entity_poly.type
_entity_poly.pdbx_seq_one_letter_code
_entity_poly.pdbx_strand_id
1 'polypeptide(L)'
;MKKIEGNIVDIYRKKIIPGFISIENGIITSIFQNGKKYDHYIIPGFVDSHVHIESSMLTPVEFSKLVIRRGTIAVINDPHEIANVLGKKGIRFMIENAKDSLIKIFFTIPSCVPSTIYDFSGEFVTSDDIGELIESGDFIGLSEMMNIPGIICNDPEVMQKIEMIRKYNLPIDGHAPSLRGEDLRKYVEAGISTDHECTTLEEALEKISLGMKILIREGSAAKNYESLKSLIISHPDQVMFCTDDSHPGDLLSLGHIDKMVKRAVADGFDLFDVLKIATINPVLHYGLKVGTLRKGETADFAIVKDLVDFEVLSVFVEGKERYNLNSELNSDNQMLSIDYSDLNKFEREPILVSELKKSVEKDIICIGVIDGEIVTKKEYFSIQNPSINLESDLEQDILKIVYLNRYRNTKPQIAYIHGIGLNKGAFATSISHDSHNIIAVGCNDQDLACAINTIILNKGGLSICDSGEISFLSLPIGGIMTFSNGIEVAQIWDHLIEKLHAMGCYLSSPFMTLSFMALIVIPELKIGEKGLFEYSKFHFLSDI
;
A
#
# COMPACT_ATOMS: atom_id res chain seq x y z
N MET A 1 -11.90 32.74 -18.65
CA MET A 1 -11.91 31.57 -19.57
C MET A 1 -10.48 31.25 -19.96
N LYS A 2 -9.97 30.08 -19.61
CA LYS A 2 -8.61 29.57 -19.96
C LYS A 2 -8.76 28.63 -21.14
N LYS A 3 -7.84 28.70 -22.13
CA LYS A 3 -7.80 27.75 -23.25
C LYS A 3 -6.51 26.93 -23.15
N ILE A 4 -6.63 25.63 -23.29
CA ILE A 4 -5.50 24.69 -23.33
C ILE A 4 -5.54 24.00 -24.68
N GLU A 5 -4.51 24.18 -25.48
CA GLU A 5 -4.35 23.62 -26.82
C GLU A 5 -3.59 22.29 -26.76
N GLY A 6 -3.85 21.36 -27.68
CA GLY A 6 -3.14 20.07 -27.78
C GLY A 6 -3.91 19.03 -28.59
N ASN A 7 -3.34 17.83 -28.69
CA ASN A 7 -3.99 16.65 -29.23
C ASN A 7 -4.82 16.00 -28.11
N ILE A 8 -6.14 16.23 -28.11
CA ILE A 8 -7.03 15.75 -27.05
C ILE A 8 -7.37 14.29 -27.30
N VAL A 9 -7.11 13.44 -26.32
CA VAL A 9 -7.41 11.99 -26.38
C VAL A 9 -8.82 11.75 -25.87
N ASP A 10 -9.77 11.57 -26.81
CA ASP A 10 -11.15 11.22 -26.51
C ASP A 10 -11.28 9.69 -26.40
N ILE A 11 -11.24 9.18 -25.17
CA ILE A 11 -11.32 7.74 -24.89
C ILE A 11 -12.69 7.17 -25.28
N TYR A 12 -13.78 7.91 -25.06
CA TYR A 12 -15.14 7.46 -25.36
C TYR A 12 -15.38 7.22 -26.86
N ARG A 13 -14.76 8.06 -27.70
CA ARG A 13 -14.87 7.96 -29.16
C ARG A 13 -13.69 7.21 -29.80
N LYS A 14 -12.71 6.80 -29.01
CA LYS A 14 -11.44 6.21 -29.46
C LYS A 14 -10.78 7.06 -30.58
N LYS A 15 -10.61 8.36 -30.32
CA LYS A 15 -10.06 9.32 -31.29
C LYS A 15 -9.13 10.34 -30.62
N ILE A 16 -8.14 10.80 -31.38
CA ILE A 16 -7.30 11.92 -31.01
C ILE A 16 -7.79 13.15 -31.80
N ILE A 17 -8.13 14.21 -31.09
CA ILE A 17 -8.74 15.42 -31.65
C ILE A 17 -7.77 16.59 -31.48
N PRO A 18 -7.07 17.04 -32.53
CA PRO A 18 -6.26 18.25 -32.46
C PRO A 18 -7.15 19.49 -32.25
N GLY A 19 -6.92 20.23 -31.16
CA GLY A 19 -7.84 21.32 -30.82
C GLY A 19 -7.50 22.02 -29.52
N PHE A 20 -8.52 22.46 -28.83
CA PHE A 20 -8.37 23.08 -27.50
C PHE A 20 -9.56 22.77 -26.59
N ILE A 21 -9.27 22.81 -25.29
CA ILE A 21 -10.25 22.73 -24.21
C ILE A 21 -10.43 24.14 -23.65
N SER A 22 -11.69 24.59 -23.52
CA SER A 22 -12.02 25.85 -22.81
C SER A 22 -12.45 25.53 -21.39
N ILE A 23 -11.87 26.24 -20.42
CA ILE A 23 -12.11 26.05 -19.00
C ILE A 23 -12.62 27.35 -18.39
N GLU A 24 -13.69 27.25 -17.62
CA GLU A 24 -14.24 28.35 -16.82
C GLU A 24 -14.67 27.82 -15.45
N ASN A 25 -14.24 28.48 -14.39
CA ASN A 25 -14.51 28.08 -13.00
C ASN A 25 -14.20 26.60 -12.70
N GLY A 26 -13.09 26.08 -13.25
CA GLY A 26 -12.66 24.70 -13.06
C GLY A 26 -13.39 23.67 -13.91
N ILE A 27 -14.38 24.08 -14.73
CA ILE A 27 -15.21 23.18 -15.55
C ILE A 27 -14.83 23.31 -17.02
N ILE A 28 -14.84 22.20 -17.75
CA ILE A 28 -14.68 22.14 -19.21
C ILE A 28 -15.98 22.64 -19.86
N THR A 29 -15.93 23.82 -20.47
CA THR A 29 -17.11 24.42 -21.12
C THR A 29 -17.25 24.02 -22.58
N SER A 30 -16.12 23.76 -23.26
CA SER A 30 -16.13 23.26 -24.64
C SER A 30 -14.84 22.50 -24.98
N ILE A 31 -14.95 21.58 -25.91
CA ILE A 31 -13.84 20.90 -26.59
C ILE A 31 -14.00 21.20 -28.07
N PHE A 32 -13.00 21.84 -28.66
CA PHE A 32 -13.09 22.36 -30.03
C PHE A 32 -11.96 21.82 -30.90
N GLN A 33 -12.31 21.25 -32.06
CA GLN A 33 -11.36 20.79 -33.06
C GLN A 33 -10.95 21.96 -33.97
N ASN A 34 -9.64 22.18 -34.17
CA ASN A 34 -9.13 23.26 -35.02
C ASN A 34 -8.19 22.78 -36.14
N GLY A 35 -7.88 21.50 -36.20
CA GLY A 35 -7.04 20.90 -37.24
C GLY A 35 -5.56 21.27 -37.20
N LYS A 36 -5.08 22.02 -36.20
CA LYS A 36 -3.64 22.27 -35.99
C LYS A 36 -2.95 20.96 -35.55
N LYS A 37 -1.68 20.81 -35.90
CA LYS A 37 -0.82 19.77 -35.33
C LYS A 37 -0.15 20.31 -34.05
N TYR A 38 -0.12 19.47 -33.02
CA TYR A 38 0.54 19.74 -31.75
C TYR A 38 1.57 18.65 -31.48
N ASP A 39 2.58 18.96 -30.70
CA ASP A 39 3.69 18.07 -30.29
C ASP A 39 3.47 17.45 -28.90
N HIS A 40 2.29 17.63 -28.35
CA HIS A 40 1.88 17.09 -27.03
C HIS A 40 0.42 16.65 -27.04
N TYR A 41 0.04 15.89 -26.02
CA TYR A 41 -1.28 15.30 -25.89
C TYR A 41 -1.94 15.71 -24.57
N ILE A 42 -3.26 15.82 -24.59
CA ILE A 42 -4.08 16.03 -23.40
C ILE A 42 -4.84 14.75 -23.15
N ILE A 43 -4.59 14.12 -22.01
CA ILE A 43 -5.23 12.87 -21.57
C ILE A 43 -6.01 13.11 -20.28
N PRO A 44 -7.08 12.35 -19.97
CA PRO A 44 -7.61 12.34 -18.60
C PRO A 44 -6.49 11.99 -17.63
N GLY A 45 -6.45 12.62 -16.46
CA GLY A 45 -5.43 12.27 -15.47
C GLY A 45 -5.65 10.86 -14.92
N PHE A 46 -4.58 10.21 -14.52
CA PHE A 46 -4.62 8.85 -13.98
C PHE A 46 -5.28 8.81 -12.61
N VAL A 47 -5.97 7.71 -12.35
CA VAL A 47 -6.62 7.41 -11.05
C VAL A 47 -6.07 6.09 -10.53
N ASP A 48 -5.55 6.09 -9.32
CA ASP A 48 -5.20 4.87 -8.60
C ASP A 48 -6.41 4.33 -7.88
N SER A 49 -6.79 3.10 -8.18
CA SER A 49 -8.05 2.51 -7.69
C SER A 49 -7.97 1.94 -6.28
N HIS A 50 -6.75 1.77 -5.73
CA HIS A 50 -6.52 1.30 -4.38
C HIS A 50 -5.07 1.55 -3.97
N VAL A 51 -4.87 2.27 -2.87
CA VAL A 51 -3.54 2.57 -2.34
C VAL A 51 -3.58 2.72 -0.81
N HIS A 52 -2.49 2.30 -0.16
CA HIS A 52 -2.17 2.65 1.20
C HIS A 52 -1.08 3.74 1.16
N ILE A 53 -1.49 5.01 1.32
CA ILE A 53 -0.53 6.14 1.28
C ILE A 53 0.56 5.95 2.34
N GLU A 54 0.21 5.39 3.49
CA GLU A 54 1.09 5.11 4.61
C GLU A 54 2.29 4.22 4.23
N SER A 55 2.10 3.28 3.32
CA SER A 55 3.17 2.39 2.82
C SER A 55 4.28 3.14 2.07
N SER A 56 3.97 4.35 1.58
CA SER A 56 4.99 5.27 1.07
C SER A 56 5.79 5.97 2.18
N MET A 57 5.45 5.77 3.44
CA MET A 57 5.99 6.48 4.61
C MET A 57 5.75 7.99 4.59
N LEU A 58 4.90 8.47 3.71
CA LEU A 58 4.61 9.89 3.50
C LEU A 58 3.21 10.25 3.97
N THR A 59 3.04 11.52 4.36
CA THR A 59 1.69 12.07 4.53
C THR A 59 0.99 12.25 3.18
N PRO A 60 -0.35 12.35 3.15
CA PRO A 60 -1.11 12.60 1.91
C PRO A 60 -0.60 13.77 1.07
N VAL A 61 -0.19 14.88 1.70
CA VAL A 61 0.39 16.04 1.00
C VAL A 61 1.71 15.67 0.31
N GLU A 62 2.65 15.05 1.03
CA GLU A 62 3.96 14.69 0.46
C GLU A 62 3.85 13.60 -0.60
N PHE A 63 3.00 12.59 -0.38
CA PHE A 63 2.66 11.59 -1.38
C PHE A 63 2.13 12.25 -2.67
N SER A 64 1.20 13.21 -2.54
CA SER A 64 0.61 13.88 -3.70
C SER A 64 1.64 14.61 -4.56
N LYS A 65 2.70 15.15 -3.94
CA LYS A 65 3.80 15.82 -4.65
C LYS A 65 4.65 14.87 -5.50
N LEU A 66 4.76 13.60 -5.11
CA LEU A 66 5.45 12.59 -5.91
C LEU A 66 4.59 12.13 -7.08
N VAL A 67 3.34 11.72 -6.82
CA VAL A 67 2.52 11.04 -7.83
C VAL A 67 1.93 11.99 -8.87
N ILE A 68 1.74 13.27 -8.56
CA ILE A 68 1.26 14.25 -9.55
C ILE A 68 2.25 14.43 -10.71
N ARG A 69 3.55 14.30 -10.45
CA ARG A 69 4.62 14.33 -11.46
C ARG A 69 4.49 13.19 -12.49
N ARG A 70 3.72 12.16 -12.14
CA ARG A 70 3.43 10.97 -12.95
C ARG A 70 2.07 11.03 -13.65
N GLY A 71 1.38 12.18 -13.55
CA GLY A 71 0.06 12.38 -14.17
C GLY A 71 -1.10 11.81 -13.37
N THR A 72 -0.88 11.32 -12.15
CA THR A 72 -1.95 10.92 -11.25
C THR A 72 -2.65 12.16 -10.68
N ILE A 73 -3.96 12.18 -10.78
CA ILE A 73 -4.82 13.29 -10.31
C ILE A 73 -5.76 12.90 -9.19
N ALA A 74 -5.96 11.59 -9.00
CA ALA A 74 -6.80 11.07 -7.94
C ALA A 74 -6.33 9.69 -7.48
N VAL A 75 -6.62 9.38 -6.22
CA VAL A 75 -6.38 8.06 -5.63
C VAL A 75 -7.53 7.68 -4.71
N ILE A 76 -7.82 6.37 -4.58
CA ILE A 76 -8.70 5.79 -3.58
C ILE A 76 -7.81 5.24 -2.47
N ASN A 77 -7.79 5.93 -1.34
CA ASN A 77 -6.96 5.56 -0.19
C ASN A 77 -7.75 4.76 0.83
N ASP A 78 -7.20 3.62 1.24
CA ASP A 78 -7.61 2.89 2.42
C ASP A 78 -6.64 3.23 3.57
N PRO A 79 -7.05 4.02 4.58
CA PRO A 79 -6.17 4.41 5.67
C PRO A 79 -6.18 3.40 6.82
N HIS A 80 -6.25 2.09 6.55
CA HIS A 80 -6.32 1.09 7.61
C HIS A 80 -5.01 0.95 8.39
N GLU A 81 -3.89 1.28 7.79
CA GLU A 81 -2.58 1.21 8.40
C GLU A 81 -2.48 2.16 9.60
N ILE A 82 -2.76 3.45 9.38
CA ILE A 82 -2.80 4.40 10.49
C ILE A 82 -3.97 4.15 11.44
N ALA A 83 -5.07 3.58 10.95
CA ALA A 83 -6.21 3.22 11.79
C ALA A 83 -5.85 2.09 12.77
N ASN A 84 -5.00 1.14 12.39
CA ASN A 84 -4.49 0.11 13.29
C ASN A 84 -3.68 0.71 14.46
N VAL A 85 -3.09 1.88 14.27
CA VAL A 85 -2.30 2.56 15.32
C VAL A 85 -3.16 3.53 16.14
N LEU A 86 -3.96 4.38 15.50
CA LEU A 86 -4.62 5.55 16.08
C LEU A 86 -6.15 5.54 15.93
N GLY A 87 -6.74 4.48 15.38
CA GLY A 87 -8.18 4.38 15.17
C GLY A 87 -8.75 5.52 14.33
N LYS A 88 -9.94 5.99 14.71
CA LYS A 88 -10.60 7.14 14.06
C LYS A 88 -9.76 8.41 14.06
N LYS A 89 -8.86 8.59 15.03
CA LYS A 89 -7.97 9.76 15.09
C LYS A 89 -6.97 9.75 13.93
N GLY A 90 -6.40 8.59 13.60
CA GLY A 90 -5.52 8.40 12.45
C GLY A 90 -6.24 8.66 11.13
N ILE A 91 -7.44 8.11 10.97
CA ILE A 91 -8.28 8.33 9.79
C ILE A 91 -8.57 9.84 9.58
N ARG A 92 -8.97 10.53 10.64
CA ARG A 92 -9.24 11.98 10.59
C ARG A 92 -7.99 12.79 10.25
N PHE A 93 -6.83 12.39 10.77
CA PHE A 93 -5.57 13.02 10.40
C PHE A 93 -5.29 12.90 8.90
N MET A 94 -5.47 11.72 8.30
CA MET A 94 -5.28 11.52 6.86
C MET A 94 -6.20 12.42 6.03
N ILE A 95 -7.48 12.48 6.38
CA ILE A 95 -8.48 13.32 5.70
C ILE A 95 -8.12 14.81 5.82
N GLU A 96 -7.74 15.27 7.01
CA GLU A 96 -7.40 16.67 7.23
C GLU A 96 -6.14 17.08 6.47
N ASN A 97 -5.09 16.23 6.52
CA ASN A 97 -3.87 16.48 5.77
C ASN A 97 -4.10 16.45 4.25
N ALA A 98 -4.99 15.58 3.76
CA ALA A 98 -5.32 15.47 2.34
C ALA A 98 -5.97 16.73 1.75
N LYS A 99 -6.54 17.64 2.56
CA LYS A 99 -7.15 18.89 2.08
C LYS A 99 -6.16 19.80 1.35
N ASP A 100 -4.89 19.73 1.72
CA ASP A 100 -3.80 20.51 1.11
C ASP A 100 -3.07 19.75 -0.01
N SER A 101 -3.55 18.58 -0.39
CA SER A 101 -2.96 17.76 -1.45
C SER A 101 -3.08 18.40 -2.83
N LEU A 102 -2.12 18.11 -3.69
CA LEU A 102 -2.12 18.57 -5.09
C LEU A 102 -3.09 17.76 -5.97
N ILE A 103 -3.46 16.56 -5.54
CA ILE A 103 -4.38 15.64 -6.19
C ILE A 103 -5.65 15.46 -5.36
N LYS A 104 -6.66 14.82 -5.91
CA LYS A 104 -7.86 14.40 -5.17
C LYS A 104 -7.58 13.09 -4.44
N ILE A 105 -7.77 13.06 -3.13
CA ILE A 105 -7.66 11.83 -2.34
C ILE A 105 -9.05 11.49 -1.84
N PHE A 106 -9.56 10.36 -2.28
CA PHE A 106 -10.83 9.80 -1.84
C PHE A 106 -10.55 8.71 -0.82
N PHE A 107 -11.33 8.66 0.24
CA PHE A 107 -11.12 7.72 1.34
C PHE A 107 -12.21 6.65 1.37
N THR A 108 -11.81 5.41 1.63
CA THR A 108 -12.69 4.34 2.06
C THR A 108 -12.57 4.15 3.57
N ILE A 109 -13.62 3.63 4.22
CA ILE A 109 -13.61 3.40 5.67
C ILE A 109 -12.91 2.06 5.93
N PRO A 110 -11.87 2.00 6.78
CA PRO A 110 -11.21 0.75 7.14
C PRO A 110 -12.18 -0.31 7.68
N SER A 111 -12.21 -1.47 7.04
CA SER A 111 -13.13 -2.56 7.36
C SER A 111 -12.62 -3.48 8.47
N CYS A 112 -11.30 -3.73 8.46
CA CYS A 112 -10.63 -4.75 9.27
C CYS A 112 -9.52 -4.13 10.12
N VAL A 113 -9.88 -3.55 11.25
CA VAL A 113 -8.95 -2.95 12.22
C VAL A 113 -9.28 -3.48 13.62
N PRO A 114 -8.48 -4.44 14.13
CA PRO A 114 -7.41 -5.20 13.45
C PRO A 114 -7.95 -6.20 12.42
N SER A 115 -7.04 -6.80 11.63
CA SER A 115 -7.37 -7.77 10.60
C SER A 115 -8.03 -9.04 11.17
N THR A 116 -7.61 -9.47 12.35
CA THR A 116 -8.18 -10.60 13.10
C THR A 116 -8.16 -10.36 14.62
N ILE A 117 -8.86 -11.24 15.35
CA ILE A 117 -8.83 -11.26 16.82
C ILE A 117 -7.47 -11.70 17.41
N TYR A 118 -6.56 -12.19 16.57
CA TYR A 118 -5.22 -12.64 16.95
C TYR A 118 -4.16 -11.55 16.75
N ASP A 119 -4.51 -10.45 16.06
CA ASP A 119 -3.65 -9.27 15.91
C ASP A 119 -3.84 -8.29 17.07
N PHE A 120 -2.71 -7.74 17.51
CA PHE A 120 -2.67 -6.78 18.62
C PHE A 120 -2.30 -5.39 18.11
N SER A 121 -3.28 -4.71 17.55
CA SER A 121 -3.16 -3.32 17.09
C SER A 121 -3.27 -2.31 18.24
N GLY A 122 -2.97 -1.06 17.92
CA GLY A 122 -3.11 0.05 18.87
C GLY A 122 -4.55 0.42 19.16
N GLU A 123 -5.43 0.27 18.14
CA GLU A 123 -6.85 0.66 18.21
C GLU A 123 -7.72 -0.35 17.45
N PHE A 124 -9.04 -0.14 17.54
CA PHE A 124 -10.07 -0.92 16.86
C PHE A 124 -10.99 0.00 16.08
N VAL A 125 -11.56 -0.52 14.98
CA VAL A 125 -12.66 0.13 14.26
C VAL A 125 -13.85 -0.82 14.26
N THR A 126 -14.86 -0.47 15.07
CA THR A 126 -16.08 -1.25 15.24
C THR A 126 -17.14 -0.88 14.20
N SER A 127 -18.23 -1.65 14.14
CA SER A 127 -19.41 -1.31 13.34
C SER A 127 -20.03 0.03 13.73
N ASP A 128 -20.04 0.36 15.03
CA ASP A 128 -20.52 1.67 15.50
C ASP A 128 -19.61 2.81 15.00
N ASP A 129 -18.28 2.60 15.00
CA ASP A 129 -17.33 3.58 14.47
C ASP A 129 -17.54 3.81 12.97
N ILE A 130 -17.81 2.75 12.19
CA ILE A 130 -18.16 2.85 10.76
C ILE A 130 -19.43 3.69 10.58
N GLY A 131 -20.44 3.49 11.47
CA GLY A 131 -21.65 4.29 11.46
C GLY A 131 -21.38 5.79 11.64
N GLU A 132 -20.53 6.16 12.60
CA GLU A 132 -20.11 7.56 12.80
C GLU A 132 -19.30 8.12 11.62
N LEU A 133 -18.38 7.32 11.05
CA LEU A 133 -17.53 7.76 9.95
C LEU A 133 -18.33 7.98 8.67
N ILE A 134 -19.26 7.10 8.32
CA ILE A 134 -20.06 7.26 7.09
C ILE A 134 -20.97 8.48 7.14
N GLU A 135 -21.46 8.86 8.32
CA GLU A 135 -22.30 10.05 8.51
C GLU A 135 -21.53 11.36 8.26
N SER A 136 -20.19 11.36 8.34
CA SER A 136 -19.40 12.56 8.05
C SER A 136 -19.47 12.97 6.57
N GLY A 137 -19.75 12.03 5.66
CA GLY A 137 -19.81 12.27 4.22
C GLY A 137 -18.44 12.35 3.54
N ASP A 138 -17.36 12.03 4.25
CA ASP A 138 -15.98 12.11 3.75
C ASP A 138 -15.54 10.84 3.01
N PHE A 139 -16.37 9.78 2.99
CA PHE A 139 -16.01 8.47 2.49
C PHE A 139 -16.82 8.06 1.27
N ILE A 140 -16.18 7.26 0.40
CA ILE A 140 -16.77 6.78 -0.85
C ILE A 140 -17.10 5.28 -0.84
N GLY A 141 -16.75 4.55 0.21
CA GLY A 141 -16.96 3.10 0.34
C GLY A 141 -16.41 2.52 1.62
N LEU A 142 -16.52 1.21 1.75
CA LEU A 142 -15.80 0.41 2.73
C LEU A 142 -14.53 -0.12 2.08
N SER A 143 -13.42 -0.06 2.79
CA SER A 143 -12.15 -0.56 2.30
C SER A 143 -12.10 -2.09 2.23
N GLU A 144 -11.00 -2.61 1.79
CA GLU A 144 -10.77 -4.04 1.57
C GLU A 144 -11.23 -4.92 2.74
N MET A 145 -12.13 -5.85 2.44
CA MET A 145 -12.68 -6.78 3.41
C MET A 145 -11.81 -8.05 3.50
N MET A 146 -10.79 -8.00 4.34
CA MET A 146 -9.83 -9.09 4.56
C MET A 146 -10.38 -10.24 5.40
N ASN A 147 -11.43 -10.00 6.21
CA ASN A 147 -11.98 -11.01 7.11
C ASN A 147 -12.92 -11.98 6.38
N ILE A 148 -12.37 -12.77 5.46
CA ILE A 148 -13.08 -13.80 4.70
C ILE A 148 -13.76 -14.82 5.63
N PRO A 149 -13.10 -15.37 6.66
CA PRO A 149 -13.75 -16.31 7.57
C PRO A 149 -14.97 -15.71 8.27
N GLY A 150 -14.91 -14.44 8.65
CA GLY A 150 -16.03 -13.73 9.26
C GLY A 150 -17.25 -13.64 8.33
N ILE A 151 -17.04 -13.40 7.04
CA ILE A 151 -18.13 -13.40 6.05
C ILE A 151 -18.71 -14.80 5.87
N ILE A 152 -17.86 -15.82 5.66
CA ILE A 152 -18.29 -17.19 5.41
C ILE A 152 -19.08 -17.75 6.59
N CYS A 153 -18.68 -17.42 7.83
CA CYS A 153 -19.32 -17.87 9.06
C CYS A 153 -20.46 -16.92 9.52
N ASN A 154 -20.75 -15.85 8.78
CA ASN A 154 -21.72 -14.81 9.14
C ASN A 154 -21.43 -14.19 10.53
N ASP A 155 -20.19 -13.80 10.77
CA ASP A 155 -19.80 -13.09 11.99
C ASP A 155 -20.65 -11.82 12.14
N PRO A 156 -21.33 -11.62 13.29
CA PRO A 156 -22.26 -10.52 13.45
C PRO A 156 -21.62 -9.14 13.27
N GLU A 157 -20.40 -8.94 13.76
CA GLU A 157 -19.70 -7.65 13.66
C GLU A 157 -19.31 -7.34 12.22
N VAL A 158 -18.78 -8.35 11.49
CA VAL A 158 -18.41 -8.20 10.09
C VAL A 158 -19.64 -7.91 9.23
N MET A 159 -20.71 -8.67 9.42
CA MET A 159 -21.95 -8.48 8.66
C MET A 159 -22.61 -7.14 8.96
N GLN A 160 -22.54 -6.65 10.21
CA GLN A 160 -23.07 -5.34 10.58
C GLN A 160 -22.31 -4.19 9.88
N LYS A 161 -20.98 -4.28 9.79
CA LYS A 161 -20.16 -3.32 9.03
C LYS A 161 -20.61 -3.23 7.56
N ILE A 162 -20.79 -4.38 6.93
CA ILE A 162 -21.25 -4.49 5.53
C ILE A 162 -22.65 -3.88 5.36
N GLU A 163 -23.59 -4.22 6.25
CA GLU A 163 -24.97 -3.72 6.19
C GLU A 163 -25.05 -2.20 6.35
N MET A 164 -24.20 -1.61 7.18
CA MET A 164 -24.13 -0.16 7.33
C MET A 164 -23.80 0.52 5.99
N ILE A 165 -22.77 0.05 5.29
CA ILE A 165 -22.35 0.62 4.01
C ILE A 165 -23.41 0.41 2.93
N ARG A 166 -24.06 -0.75 2.90
CA ARG A 166 -25.15 -1.07 1.96
C ARG A 166 -26.30 -0.08 2.03
N LYS A 167 -26.64 0.45 3.22
CA LYS A 167 -27.71 1.45 3.41
C LYS A 167 -27.42 2.75 2.66
N TYR A 168 -26.14 3.07 2.44
CA TYR A 168 -25.71 4.26 1.69
C TYR A 168 -25.45 3.97 0.21
N ASN A 169 -25.64 2.71 -0.23
CA ASN A 169 -25.39 2.26 -1.59
C ASN A 169 -23.98 2.59 -2.09
N LEU A 170 -22.99 2.43 -1.21
CA LEU A 170 -21.58 2.64 -1.51
C LEU A 170 -20.87 1.30 -1.81
N PRO A 171 -19.79 1.30 -2.61
CA PRO A 171 -19.01 0.11 -2.90
C PRO A 171 -18.31 -0.45 -1.65
N ILE A 172 -18.07 -1.74 -1.67
CA ILE A 172 -17.26 -2.46 -0.69
C ILE A 172 -16.13 -3.12 -1.45
N ASP A 173 -14.90 -2.77 -1.09
CA ASP A 173 -13.71 -3.35 -1.68
C ASP A 173 -13.37 -4.69 -1.05
N GLY A 174 -12.67 -5.52 -1.80
CA GLY A 174 -12.29 -6.86 -1.38
C GLY A 174 -10.79 -7.09 -1.39
N HIS A 175 -10.41 -8.06 -0.58
CA HIS A 175 -9.08 -8.64 -0.46
C HIS A 175 -9.26 -10.15 -0.29
N ALA A 176 -9.17 -10.90 -1.37
CA ALA A 176 -9.60 -12.29 -1.38
C ALA A 176 -8.63 -13.21 -2.13
N PRO A 177 -7.36 -13.32 -1.65
CA PRO A 177 -6.36 -14.15 -2.31
C PRO A 177 -6.80 -15.62 -2.36
N SER A 178 -6.76 -16.21 -3.56
CA SER A 178 -7.08 -17.63 -3.81
C SER A 178 -8.51 -18.05 -3.44
N LEU A 179 -9.42 -17.12 -3.15
CA LEU A 179 -10.81 -17.43 -2.81
C LEU A 179 -11.59 -17.84 -4.04
N ARG A 180 -12.23 -19.01 -4.00
CA ARG A 180 -12.94 -19.61 -5.14
C ARG A 180 -14.18 -20.38 -4.70
N GLY A 181 -15.00 -20.81 -5.67
CA GLY A 181 -16.13 -21.72 -5.48
C GLY A 181 -17.25 -21.13 -4.62
N GLU A 182 -17.78 -21.94 -3.71
CA GLU A 182 -18.92 -21.59 -2.87
C GLU A 182 -18.61 -20.44 -1.88
N ASP A 183 -17.39 -20.43 -1.34
CA ASP A 183 -16.96 -19.39 -0.41
C ASP A 183 -16.80 -18.03 -1.13
N LEU A 184 -16.31 -18.02 -2.37
CA LEU A 184 -16.31 -16.82 -3.20
C LEU A 184 -17.73 -16.31 -3.46
N ARG A 185 -18.70 -17.21 -3.71
CA ARG A 185 -20.10 -16.79 -3.91
C ARG A 185 -20.66 -16.08 -2.67
N LYS A 186 -20.44 -16.64 -1.48
CA LYS A 186 -20.85 -16.00 -0.22
C LYS A 186 -20.21 -14.62 -0.06
N TYR A 187 -18.93 -14.50 -0.39
CA TYR A 187 -18.18 -13.24 -0.32
C TYR A 187 -18.78 -12.17 -1.25
N VAL A 188 -19.10 -12.53 -2.50
CA VAL A 188 -19.76 -11.64 -3.47
C VAL A 188 -21.19 -11.31 -3.05
N GLU A 189 -21.97 -12.29 -2.57
CA GLU A 189 -23.35 -12.09 -2.08
C GLU A 189 -23.39 -11.16 -0.88
N ALA A 190 -22.34 -11.12 -0.07
CA ALA A 190 -22.17 -10.13 0.98
C ALA A 190 -22.01 -8.70 0.44
N GLY A 191 -21.80 -8.52 -0.87
CA GLY A 191 -21.78 -7.22 -1.56
C GLY A 191 -20.39 -6.69 -1.88
N ILE A 192 -19.35 -7.50 -1.70
CA ILE A 192 -17.98 -7.14 -2.08
C ILE A 192 -17.88 -7.07 -3.60
N SER A 193 -17.31 -5.98 -4.12
CA SER A 193 -17.40 -5.60 -5.53
C SER A 193 -16.07 -5.58 -6.28
N THR A 194 -14.94 -5.63 -5.57
CA THR A 194 -13.59 -5.58 -6.16
C THR A 194 -12.68 -6.66 -5.58
N ASP A 195 -11.55 -6.92 -6.26
CA ASP A 195 -10.42 -7.68 -5.71
C ASP A 195 -9.12 -7.31 -6.43
N HIS A 196 -8.03 -7.15 -5.68
CA HIS A 196 -6.69 -6.85 -6.17
C HIS A 196 -5.67 -7.98 -5.91
N GLU A 197 -6.12 -9.06 -5.27
CA GLU A 197 -5.27 -10.16 -4.79
C GLU A 197 -5.18 -11.36 -5.75
N CYS A 198 -5.87 -11.32 -6.89
CA CYS A 198 -5.80 -12.40 -7.87
C CYS A 198 -4.36 -12.64 -8.34
N THR A 199 -3.89 -13.87 -8.25
CA THR A 199 -2.56 -14.29 -8.74
C THR A 199 -2.64 -15.07 -10.05
N THR A 200 -3.81 -15.59 -10.42
CA THR A 200 -4.03 -16.34 -11.66
C THR A 200 -5.20 -15.79 -12.47
N LEU A 201 -5.12 -15.99 -13.80
CA LEU A 201 -6.19 -15.58 -14.70
C LEU A 201 -7.51 -16.32 -14.43
N GLU A 202 -7.44 -17.60 -14.09
CA GLU A 202 -8.62 -18.41 -13.80
C GLU A 202 -9.37 -17.91 -12.56
N GLU A 203 -8.65 -17.48 -11.53
CA GLU A 203 -9.22 -16.86 -10.34
C GLU A 203 -9.93 -15.56 -10.69
N ALA A 204 -9.26 -14.69 -11.45
CA ALA A 204 -9.80 -13.41 -11.87
C ALA A 204 -11.06 -13.56 -12.74
N LEU A 205 -11.07 -14.50 -13.68
CA LEU A 205 -12.23 -14.78 -14.53
C LEU A 205 -13.43 -15.30 -13.74
N GLU A 206 -13.19 -16.14 -12.71
CA GLU A 206 -14.27 -16.60 -11.83
C GLU A 206 -14.88 -15.43 -11.06
N LYS A 207 -14.07 -14.54 -10.47
CA LYS A 207 -14.54 -13.34 -9.77
C LYS A 207 -15.31 -12.39 -10.71
N ILE A 208 -14.81 -12.15 -11.92
CA ILE A 208 -15.50 -11.36 -12.96
C ILE A 208 -16.86 -11.97 -13.31
N SER A 209 -16.93 -13.31 -13.44
CA SER A 209 -18.18 -14.00 -13.77
C SER A 209 -19.29 -13.82 -12.72
N LEU A 210 -18.89 -13.52 -11.48
CA LEU A 210 -19.78 -13.21 -10.37
C LEU A 210 -20.04 -11.70 -10.21
N GLY A 211 -19.48 -10.85 -11.09
CA GLY A 211 -19.74 -9.41 -11.13
C GLY A 211 -18.70 -8.53 -10.44
N MET A 212 -17.63 -9.11 -9.89
CA MET A 212 -16.53 -8.32 -9.28
C MET A 212 -15.72 -7.60 -10.36
N LYS A 213 -15.10 -6.46 -9.97
CA LYS A 213 -14.05 -5.79 -10.73
C LYS A 213 -12.70 -6.30 -10.26
N ILE A 214 -11.75 -6.44 -11.18
CA ILE A 214 -10.39 -6.85 -10.88
C ILE A 214 -9.45 -5.65 -10.98
N LEU A 215 -8.68 -5.43 -9.94
CA LEU A 215 -7.64 -4.42 -9.94
C LEU A 215 -6.30 -5.11 -10.27
N ILE A 216 -5.72 -4.74 -11.40
CA ILE A 216 -4.36 -5.17 -11.75
C ILE A 216 -3.41 -4.32 -10.93
N ARG A 217 -2.60 -4.99 -10.09
CA ARG A 217 -1.75 -4.37 -9.09
C ARG A 217 -0.27 -4.44 -9.47
N GLU A 218 0.42 -3.30 -9.34
CA GLU A 218 1.87 -3.17 -9.48
C GLU A 218 2.44 -2.29 -8.36
N GLY A 219 2.40 -2.80 -7.13
CA GLY A 219 3.04 -2.20 -5.97
C GLY A 219 4.56 -2.39 -5.95
N SER A 220 5.17 -2.17 -4.80
CA SER A 220 6.58 -2.52 -4.56
C SER A 220 6.77 -4.02 -4.32
N ALA A 221 5.75 -4.67 -3.77
CA ALA A 221 5.62 -6.13 -3.70
C ALA A 221 4.27 -6.57 -4.29
N ALA A 222 4.05 -7.89 -4.37
CA ALA A 222 2.77 -8.48 -4.77
C ALA A 222 2.24 -7.95 -6.12
N LYS A 223 2.97 -8.19 -7.19
CA LYS A 223 2.68 -7.75 -8.55
C LYS A 223 1.92 -8.83 -9.32
N ASN A 224 0.82 -8.47 -9.99
CA ASN A 224 0.02 -9.44 -10.74
C ASN A 224 -0.25 -9.05 -12.22
N TYR A 225 0.39 -8.00 -12.73
CA TYR A 225 0.21 -7.55 -14.11
C TYR A 225 0.45 -8.66 -15.13
N GLU A 226 1.55 -9.41 -15.03
CA GLU A 226 1.88 -10.47 -16.00
C GLU A 226 0.80 -11.57 -16.05
N SER A 227 0.29 -11.96 -14.90
CA SER A 227 -0.76 -12.99 -14.81
C SER A 227 -2.11 -12.50 -15.35
N LEU A 228 -2.41 -11.21 -15.25
CA LEU A 228 -3.75 -10.67 -15.49
C LEU A 228 -3.86 -9.77 -16.72
N LYS A 229 -2.76 -9.39 -17.37
CA LYS A 229 -2.76 -8.43 -18.50
C LYS A 229 -3.66 -8.80 -19.67
N SER A 230 -3.98 -10.10 -19.88
CA SER A 230 -4.93 -10.54 -20.91
C SER A 230 -6.36 -10.04 -20.68
N LEU A 231 -6.69 -9.66 -19.43
CA LEU A 231 -7.98 -9.04 -19.08
C LEU A 231 -8.15 -7.66 -19.72
N ILE A 232 -7.07 -6.95 -20.04
CA ILE A 232 -7.09 -5.66 -20.75
C ILE A 232 -7.79 -5.79 -22.11
N ILE A 233 -7.65 -6.94 -22.78
CA ILE A 233 -8.35 -7.23 -24.04
C ILE A 233 -9.73 -7.83 -23.80
N SER A 234 -9.79 -8.87 -22.95
CA SER A 234 -11.00 -9.68 -22.82
C SER A 234 -12.11 -9.02 -22.00
N HIS A 235 -11.73 -8.20 -21.01
CA HIS A 235 -12.66 -7.60 -20.05
C HIS A 235 -12.29 -6.14 -19.69
N PRO A 236 -12.06 -5.24 -20.67
CA PRO A 236 -11.57 -3.89 -20.41
C PRO A 236 -12.49 -3.04 -19.53
N ASP A 237 -13.79 -3.39 -19.44
CA ASP A 237 -14.78 -2.71 -18.60
C ASP A 237 -14.82 -3.23 -17.15
N GLN A 238 -14.14 -4.35 -16.88
CA GLN A 238 -14.14 -5.00 -15.58
C GLN A 238 -12.81 -4.86 -14.83
N VAL A 239 -11.86 -4.10 -15.41
CA VAL A 239 -10.49 -3.98 -14.89
C VAL A 239 -10.18 -2.53 -14.54
N MET A 240 -9.40 -2.34 -13.49
CA MET A 240 -8.80 -1.07 -13.07
C MET A 240 -7.32 -1.29 -12.76
N PHE A 241 -6.53 -0.23 -12.66
CA PHE A 241 -5.15 -0.29 -12.18
C PHE A 241 -5.06 0.22 -10.74
N CYS A 242 -4.19 -0.40 -9.94
CA CYS A 242 -3.86 0.07 -8.59
C CYS A 242 -2.38 -0.15 -8.26
N THR A 243 -1.90 0.57 -7.26
CA THR A 243 -0.53 0.40 -6.76
C THR A 243 -0.48 -0.35 -5.44
N ASP A 244 -1.52 -0.29 -4.63
CA ASP A 244 -1.54 -0.88 -3.30
C ASP A 244 -0.36 -0.33 -2.45
N ASP A 245 0.51 -1.19 -1.93
CA ASP A 245 1.71 -0.81 -1.18
C ASP A 245 2.84 -0.37 -2.11
N SER A 246 3.23 0.90 -2.02
CA SER A 246 4.33 1.43 -2.83
C SER A 246 5.31 2.24 -2.00
N HIS A 247 6.59 1.90 -2.13
CA HIS A 247 7.67 2.61 -1.46
C HIS A 247 7.99 3.96 -2.10
N PRO A 248 8.50 4.94 -1.35
CA PRO A 248 8.82 6.26 -1.90
C PRO A 248 9.91 6.22 -2.97
N GLY A 249 10.90 5.31 -2.86
CA GLY A 249 11.93 5.10 -3.89
C GLY A 249 11.33 4.65 -5.22
N ASP A 250 10.40 3.69 -5.20
CA ASP A 250 9.72 3.20 -6.41
C ASP A 250 8.80 4.26 -7.02
N LEU A 251 8.06 5.01 -6.20
CA LEU A 251 7.24 6.13 -6.68
C LEU A 251 8.07 7.19 -7.39
N LEU A 252 9.27 7.47 -6.89
CA LEU A 252 10.18 8.45 -7.47
C LEU A 252 10.84 7.93 -8.74
N SER A 253 11.37 6.70 -8.73
CA SER A 253 12.20 6.15 -9.81
C SER A 253 11.39 5.45 -10.91
N LEU A 254 10.47 4.55 -10.53
CA LEU A 254 9.70 3.73 -11.48
C LEU A 254 8.41 4.40 -11.95
N GLY A 255 7.81 5.23 -11.11
CA GLY A 255 6.52 5.88 -11.37
C GLY A 255 5.36 5.31 -10.57
N HIS A 256 4.15 5.72 -10.94
CA HIS A 256 2.90 5.37 -10.28
C HIS A 256 1.99 4.60 -11.27
N ILE A 257 0.76 5.04 -11.50
CA ILE A 257 -0.12 4.44 -12.51
C ILE A 257 0.48 4.55 -13.93
N ASP A 258 1.26 5.60 -14.19
CA ASP A 258 1.94 5.79 -15.49
C ASP A 258 2.84 4.60 -15.87
N LYS A 259 3.47 3.92 -14.90
CA LYS A 259 4.32 2.74 -15.19
C LYS A 259 3.52 1.59 -15.80
N MET A 260 2.30 1.34 -15.31
CA MET A 260 1.41 0.32 -15.86
C MET A 260 0.87 0.70 -17.24
N VAL A 261 0.50 1.98 -17.42
CA VAL A 261 0.04 2.50 -18.72
C VAL A 261 1.14 2.37 -19.77
N LYS A 262 2.37 2.80 -19.47
CA LYS A 262 3.55 2.64 -20.36
C LYS A 262 3.77 1.19 -20.74
N ARG A 263 3.78 0.30 -19.75
CA ARG A 263 4.00 -1.12 -19.94
C ARG A 263 2.91 -1.73 -20.83
N ALA A 264 1.64 -1.44 -20.56
CA ALA A 264 0.53 -1.98 -21.33
C ALA A 264 0.55 -1.49 -22.80
N VAL A 265 0.86 -0.21 -23.05
CA VAL A 265 1.03 0.30 -24.42
C VAL A 265 2.23 -0.33 -25.10
N ALA A 266 3.36 -0.52 -24.42
CA ALA A 266 4.54 -1.20 -24.95
C ALA A 266 4.30 -2.69 -25.25
N ASP A 267 3.45 -3.36 -24.47
CA ASP A 267 2.99 -4.74 -24.73
C ASP A 267 2.02 -4.84 -25.94
N GLY A 268 1.60 -3.68 -26.52
CA GLY A 268 0.77 -3.61 -27.73
C GLY A 268 -0.72 -3.62 -27.47
N PHE A 269 -1.19 -3.38 -26.25
CA PHE A 269 -2.60 -3.22 -25.95
C PHE A 269 -3.17 -1.92 -26.55
N ASP A 270 -4.47 -1.89 -26.85
CA ASP A 270 -5.16 -0.71 -27.40
C ASP A 270 -5.04 0.47 -26.43
N LEU A 271 -4.47 1.58 -26.90
CA LEU A 271 -4.25 2.78 -26.12
C LEU A 271 -5.50 3.26 -25.36
N PHE A 272 -6.65 3.24 -26.03
CA PHE A 272 -7.89 3.77 -25.45
C PHE A 272 -8.45 2.86 -24.38
N ASP A 273 -8.29 1.54 -24.50
CA ASP A 273 -8.69 0.57 -23.49
C ASP A 273 -7.75 0.67 -22.27
N VAL A 274 -6.44 0.81 -22.49
CA VAL A 274 -5.47 1.05 -21.40
C VAL A 274 -5.79 2.33 -20.65
N LEU A 275 -6.00 3.45 -21.35
CA LEU A 275 -6.35 4.71 -20.72
C LEU A 275 -7.70 4.67 -20.01
N LYS A 276 -8.67 3.93 -20.54
CA LYS A 276 -9.97 3.72 -19.90
C LYS A 276 -9.82 3.02 -18.55
N ILE A 277 -9.00 1.98 -18.47
CA ILE A 277 -8.68 1.23 -17.25
C ILE A 277 -8.01 2.13 -16.20
N ALA A 278 -7.11 3.01 -16.63
CA ALA A 278 -6.35 3.89 -15.76
C ALA A 278 -7.10 5.17 -15.35
N THR A 279 -8.29 5.47 -15.91
CA THR A 279 -8.95 6.77 -15.71
C THR A 279 -10.47 6.65 -15.56
N ILE A 280 -11.18 6.12 -16.54
CA ILE A 280 -12.65 6.12 -16.58
C ILE A 280 -13.25 5.06 -15.66
N ASN A 281 -12.71 3.84 -15.69
CA ASN A 281 -13.26 2.72 -14.92
C ASN A 281 -13.34 3.00 -13.42
N PRO A 282 -12.26 3.49 -12.74
CA PRO A 282 -12.35 3.85 -11.33
C PRO A 282 -13.34 4.98 -11.06
N VAL A 283 -13.38 6.00 -11.93
CA VAL A 283 -14.35 7.10 -11.80
C VAL A 283 -15.79 6.60 -11.81
N LEU A 284 -16.11 5.67 -12.71
CA LEU A 284 -17.46 5.11 -12.83
C LEU A 284 -17.78 4.14 -11.69
N HIS A 285 -16.82 3.29 -11.28
CA HIS A 285 -17.05 2.30 -10.23
C HIS A 285 -17.32 2.95 -8.87
N TYR A 286 -16.49 3.91 -8.48
CA TYR A 286 -16.61 4.59 -7.19
C TYR A 286 -17.46 5.86 -7.23
N GLY A 287 -17.99 6.26 -8.40
CA GLY A 287 -18.79 7.49 -8.54
C GLY A 287 -18.00 8.77 -8.24
N LEU A 288 -16.73 8.83 -8.62
CA LEU A 288 -15.81 9.89 -8.24
C LEU A 288 -16.14 11.23 -8.91
N LYS A 289 -15.95 12.32 -8.19
CA LYS A 289 -16.02 13.70 -8.74
C LYS A 289 -14.70 14.06 -9.45
N VAL A 290 -14.38 13.32 -10.49
CA VAL A 290 -13.18 13.47 -11.32
C VAL A 290 -13.60 13.60 -12.78
N GLY A 291 -13.04 14.59 -13.49
CA GLY A 291 -13.34 14.80 -14.91
C GLY A 291 -12.59 13.81 -15.80
N THR A 292 -13.28 13.37 -16.85
CA THR A 292 -12.78 12.41 -17.84
C THR A 292 -12.64 13.02 -19.23
N LEU A 293 -12.34 14.31 -19.29
CA LEU A 293 -12.23 15.14 -20.50
C LEU A 293 -13.55 15.29 -21.28
N ARG A 294 -14.67 15.50 -20.60
CA ARG A 294 -15.96 15.79 -21.21
C ARG A 294 -16.45 17.19 -20.89
N LYS A 295 -17.22 17.76 -21.80
CA LYS A 295 -17.91 19.03 -21.55
C LYS A 295 -18.85 18.90 -20.34
N GLY A 296 -18.76 19.85 -19.43
CA GLY A 296 -19.56 19.92 -18.20
C GLY A 296 -18.88 19.24 -17.00
N GLU A 297 -17.78 18.54 -17.20
CA GLU A 297 -17.00 17.93 -16.12
C GLU A 297 -15.92 18.86 -15.59
N THR A 298 -15.37 18.53 -14.42
CA THR A 298 -14.19 19.21 -13.89
C THR A 298 -13.00 19.04 -14.83
N ALA A 299 -12.17 20.07 -14.90
CA ALA A 299 -10.98 20.06 -15.75
C ALA A 299 -9.82 19.36 -15.02
N ASP A 300 -9.84 18.03 -15.03
CA ASP A 300 -8.88 17.13 -14.41
C ASP A 300 -8.16 16.34 -15.51
N PHE A 301 -6.91 16.72 -15.84
CA PHE A 301 -6.20 16.14 -16.96
C PHE A 301 -4.68 16.33 -16.85
N ALA A 302 -3.94 15.50 -17.57
CA ALA A 302 -2.51 15.66 -17.76
C ALA A 302 -2.19 16.07 -19.20
N ILE A 303 -1.15 16.88 -19.37
CA ILE A 303 -0.51 17.16 -20.65
C ILE A 303 0.75 16.33 -20.68
N VAL A 304 0.85 15.44 -21.67
CA VAL A 304 1.99 14.57 -21.88
C VAL A 304 2.65 14.84 -23.22
N LYS A 305 3.97 14.61 -23.29
CA LYS A 305 4.75 14.86 -24.50
C LYS A 305 4.38 13.88 -25.62
N ASP A 306 4.16 12.62 -25.27
CA ASP A 306 3.84 11.56 -26.21
C ASP A 306 2.93 10.49 -25.57
N LEU A 307 2.50 9.50 -26.33
CA LEU A 307 1.64 8.40 -25.89
C LEU A 307 2.40 7.05 -25.82
N VAL A 308 3.72 7.09 -25.68
CA VAL A 308 4.59 5.92 -25.48
C VAL A 308 5.20 5.98 -24.09
N ASP A 309 5.96 7.05 -23.82
CA ASP A 309 6.63 7.26 -22.53
C ASP A 309 5.76 8.06 -21.54
N PHE A 310 4.72 8.72 -22.01
CA PHE A 310 3.81 9.53 -21.21
C PHE A 310 4.55 10.56 -20.32
N GLU A 311 5.64 11.15 -20.83
CA GLU A 311 6.38 12.20 -20.10
C GLU A 311 5.44 13.36 -19.77
N VAL A 312 5.20 13.59 -18.48
CA VAL A 312 4.24 14.58 -18.00
C VAL A 312 4.84 15.98 -18.06
N LEU A 313 4.21 16.85 -18.83
CA LEU A 313 4.59 18.25 -18.97
C LEU A 313 3.84 19.16 -17.97
N SER A 314 2.58 18.87 -17.74
CA SER A 314 1.74 19.65 -16.83
C SER A 314 0.52 18.83 -16.38
N VAL A 315 0.02 19.11 -15.17
CA VAL A 315 -1.19 18.47 -14.63
C VAL A 315 -2.15 19.53 -14.10
N PHE A 316 -3.42 19.36 -14.48
CA PHE A 316 -4.52 20.21 -14.05
C PHE A 316 -5.48 19.42 -13.17
N VAL A 317 -5.80 19.99 -12.00
CA VAL A 317 -6.84 19.49 -11.11
C VAL A 317 -7.82 20.62 -10.83
N GLU A 318 -9.10 20.38 -11.11
CA GLU A 318 -10.16 21.39 -11.00
C GLU A 318 -9.85 22.69 -11.79
N GLY A 319 -9.25 22.53 -12.97
CA GLY A 319 -8.86 23.63 -13.86
C GLY A 319 -7.67 24.46 -13.41
N LYS A 320 -7.08 24.13 -12.27
CA LYS A 320 -5.84 24.75 -11.76
C LYS A 320 -4.64 23.90 -12.18
N GLU A 321 -3.62 24.54 -12.72
CA GLU A 321 -2.34 23.89 -12.97
C GLU A 321 -1.65 23.62 -11.63
N ARG A 322 -1.59 22.34 -11.25
CA ARG A 322 -1.01 21.88 -9.98
C ARG A 322 0.43 21.40 -10.11
N TYR A 323 0.81 21.03 -11.32
CA TYR A 323 2.17 20.64 -11.67
C TYR A 323 2.54 21.17 -13.05
N ASN A 324 3.78 21.61 -13.19
CA ASN A 324 4.41 21.99 -14.46
C ASN A 324 5.89 21.58 -14.39
N LEU A 325 6.38 20.85 -15.39
CA LEU A 325 7.75 20.33 -15.45
C LEU A 325 8.82 21.43 -15.30
N ASN A 326 8.54 22.64 -15.77
CA ASN A 326 9.48 23.77 -15.74
C ASN A 326 9.38 24.63 -14.47
N SER A 327 8.52 24.28 -13.53
CA SER A 327 8.36 24.98 -12.26
C SER A 327 8.68 24.06 -11.09
N GLU A 328 9.38 24.60 -10.09
CA GLU A 328 9.49 23.89 -8.82
C GLU A 328 8.09 23.78 -8.20
N LEU A 329 7.76 22.59 -7.68
CA LEU A 329 6.61 22.46 -6.80
C LEU A 329 6.94 23.25 -5.54
N ASN A 330 6.31 24.43 -5.38
CA ASN A 330 6.52 25.28 -4.23
C ASN A 330 6.30 24.46 -2.96
N SER A 331 7.33 24.36 -2.18
CA SER A 331 7.33 23.76 -0.85
C SER A 331 6.79 24.75 0.20
N ASP A 332 5.87 25.65 -0.17
CA ASP A 332 5.17 26.43 0.83
C ASP A 332 4.33 25.52 1.73
N ASN A 333 5.06 24.64 2.43
CA ASN A 333 4.59 24.02 3.63
C ASN A 333 4.44 25.14 4.67
N GLN A 334 3.34 25.86 4.67
CA GLN A 334 2.75 26.28 5.91
C GLN A 334 2.39 24.95 6.62
N MET A 335 3.39 24.36 7.30
CA MET A 335 3.12 23.43 8.37
C MET A 335 2.11 24.13 9.26
N LEU A 336 0.85 23.78 9.14
CA LEU A 336 -0.14 24.14 10.15
C LEU A 336 0.51 23.76 11.46
N SER A 337 0.51 24.63 12.44
CA SER A 337 1.04 24.39 13.79
C SER A 337 0.15 23.40 14.54
N ILE A 338 -0.02 22.21 13.95
CA ILE A 338 -0.72 21.10 14.57
C ILE A 338 0.25 20.50 15.58
N ASP A 339 -0.19 20.35 16.81
CA ASP A 339 0.54 19.59 17.81
C ASP A 339 0.52 18.10 17.42
N TYR A 340 1.61 17.65 16.83
CA TYR A 340 1.77 16.26 16.37
C TYR A 340 2.17 15.29 17.47
N SER A 341 2.39 15.77 18.70
CA SER A 341 2.79 14.92 19.84
C SER A 341 1.80 13.79 20.09
N ASP A 342 0.55 14.01 19.73
CA ASP A 342 -0.57 13.07 19.87
C ASP A 342 -0.74 12.13 18.65
N LEU A 343 0.06 12.24 17.58
CA LEU A 343 -0.06 11.40 16.39
C LEU A 343 0.83 10.17 16.43
N ASN A 344 1.05 9.62 17.63
CA ASN A 344 1.74 8.36 17.80
C ASN A 344 1.23 7.60 19.02
N LYS A 345 1.32 6.28 18.98
CA LYS A 345 1.02 5.40 20.10
C LYS A 345 2.16 4.41 20.24
N PHE A 346 3.06 4.71 21.19
CA PHE A 346 4.29 3.97 21.36
C PHE A 346 4.70 3.98 22.84
N GLU A 347 4.43 2.87 23.56
CA GLU A 347 4.60 2.76 25.02
C GLU A 347 5.72 1.76 25.41
N ARG A 348 6.33 1.12 24.43
CA ARG A 348 7.38 0.12 24.65
C ARG A 348 8.66 0.77 25.17
N GLU A 349 9.24 0.17 26.22
CA GLU A 349 10.57 0.51 26.72
C GLU A 349 11.68 -0.28 26.00
N PRO A 350 12.93 0.26 25.98
CA PRO A 350 14.09 -0.44 25.43
C PRO A 350 14.29 -1.83 26.01
N ILE A 351 14.75 -2.76 25.19
CA ILE A 351 15.02 -4.14 25.58
C ILE A 351 16.51 -4.34 25.93
N LEU A 352 16.75 -5.36 26.74
CA LEU A 352 18.11 -5.83 27.02
C LEU A 352 18.48 -6.95 26.03
N VAL A 353 19.75 -7.04 25.67
CA VAL A 353 20.27 -8.14 24.84
C VAL A 353 19.93 -9.52 25.41
N SER A 354 19.88 -9.65 26.73
CA SER A 354 19.53 -10.89 27.42
C SER A 354 18.10 -11.35 27.18
N GLU A 355 17.18 -10.46 26.77
CA GLU A 355 15.80 -10.80 26.46
C GLU A 355 15.64 -11.47 25.09
N LEU A 356 16.69 -11.40 24.24
CA LEU A 356 16.73 -12.01 22.91
C LEU A 356 17.27 -13.46 22.91
N LYS A 357 17.63 -13.98 24.06
CA LYS A 357 18.16 -15.35 24.16
C LYS A 357 17.07 -16.37 23.95
N LYS A 358 17.31 -17.31 23.03
CA LYS A 358 16.43 -18.47 22.75
C LYS A 358 17.28 -19.73 22.67
N SER A 359 16.99 -20.72 23.54
CA SER A 359 17.63 -22.02 23.47
C SER A 359 17.03 -22.86 22.35
N VAL A 360 17.87 -23.62 21.68
CA VAL A 360 17.49 -24.56 20.62
C VAL A 360 18.11 -25.91 20.93
N GLU A 361 17.28 -26.97 21.00
CA GLU A 361 17.75 -28.32 21.34
C GLU A 361 18.23 -29.08 20.12
N LYS A 362 17.45 -29.12 19.03
CA LYS A 362 17.79 -29.92 17.86
C LYS A 362 17.24 -29.39 16.56
N ASP A 363 15.93 -29.30 16.45
CA ASP A 363 15.23 -28.93 15.21
C ASP A 363 14.50 -27.59 15.42
N ILE A 364 14.46 -26.78 14.36
CA ILE A 364 13.76 -25.50 14.37
C ILE A 364 12.79 -25.41 13.20
N ILE A 365 11.72 -24.67 13.42
CA ILE A 365 10.80 -24.26 12.36
C ILE A 365 11.17 -22.83 11.97
N CYS A 366 11.40 -22.62 10.66
CA CYS A 366 11.72 -21.32 10.08
C CYS A 366 10.59 -20.80 9.20
N ILE A 367 10.41 -19.50 9.20
CA ILE A 367 9.65 -18.80 8.17
C ILE A 367 10.52 -18.77 6.91
N GLY A 368 10.15 -19.48 5.85
CA GLY A 368 10.84 -19.44 4.56
C GLY A 368 10.36 -18.29 3.71
N VAL A 369 11.25 -17.34 3.40
CA VAL A 369 10.95 -16.15 2.59
C VAL A 369 10.97 -16.50 1.10
N ILE A 370 10.10 -15.85 0.33
CA ILE A 370 10.12 -15.85 -1.14
C ILE A 370 10.25 -14.39 -1.59
N ASP A 371 11.33 -14.05 -2.26
CA ASP A 371 11.56 -12.66 -2.70
C ASP A 371 10.45 -12.17 -3.63
N GLY A 372 9.94 -10.96 -3.36
CA GLY A 372 8.87 -10.34 -4.12
C GLY A 372 7.45 -10.82 -3.79
N GLU A 373 7.32 -11.80 -2.86
CA GLU A 373 6.03 -12.37 -2.47
C GLU A 373 5.69 -12.04 -1.01
N ILE A 374 4.39 -11.96 -0.71
CA ILE A 374 3.89 -11.80 0.67
C ILE A 374 3.62 -13.14 1.36
N VAL A 375 3.48 -14.22 0.58
CA VAL A 375 3.35 -15.59 1.08
C VAL A 375 4.70 -16.12 1.54
N THR A 376 4.67 -17.04 2.49
CA THR A 376 5.88 -17.66 3.05
C THR A 376 5.78 -19.18 2.99
N LYS A 377 6.86 -19.86 3.34
CA LYS A 377 6.91 -21.30 3.51
C LYS A 377 7.13 -21.67 4.97
N LYS A 378 6.65 -22.83 5.36
CA LYS A 378 7.01 -23.47 6.64
C LYS A 378 8.15 -24.44 6.39
N GLU A 379 9.34 -24.14 6.89
CA GLU A 379 10.55 -24.92 6.64
C GLU A 379 11.11 -25.50 7.94
N TYR A 380 11.80 -26.64 7.85
CA TYR A 380 12.36 -27.37 8.98
C TYR A 380 13.85 -27.53 8.80
N PHE A 381 14.62 -27.15 9.83
CA PHE A 381 16.06 -27.25 9.83
C PHE A 381 16.55 -27.98 11.07
N SER A 382 17.57 -28.85 10.89
CA SER A 382 18.24 -29.53 12.00
C SER A 382 19.51 -28.79 12.35
N ILE A 383 19.59 -28.36 13.60
CA ILE A 383 20.76 -27.66 14.15
C ILE A 383 21.79 -28.68 14.63
N GLN A 384 22.97 -28.65 14.00
CA GLN A 384 24.05 -29.63 14.33
C GLN A 384 24.64 -29.44 15.72
N ASN A 385 24.66 -28.18 16.21
CA ASN A 385 25.20 -27.83 17.50
C ASN A 385 24.12 -27.20 18.39
N PRO A 386 23.42 -27.97 19.22
CA PRO A 386 22.46 -27.43 20.18
C PRO A 386 23.09 -26.30 21.00
N SER A 387 22.40 -25.19 21.15
CA SER A 387 22.90 -24.00 21.81
C SER A 387 21.91 -23.48 22.85
N ILE A 388 22.44 -22.97 23.97
CA ILE A 388 21.65 -22.23 24.97
C ILE A 388 21.10 -20.93 24.35
N ASN A 389 21.77 -20.42 23.31
CA ASN A 389 21.31 -19.28 22.52
C ASN A 389 21.80 -19.43 21.08
N LEU A 390 20.90 -19.73 20.17
CA LEU A 390 21.18 -19.68 18.73
C LEU A 390 20.90 -18.25 18.25
N GLU A 391 21.95 -17.52 17.88
CA GLU A 391 21.81 -16.19 17.31
C GLU A 391 21.48 -16.27 15.81
N SER A 392 22.26 -17.06 15.06
CA SER A 392 22.05 -17.36 13.62
C SER A 392 22.84 -18.58 13.22
N ASP A 393 22.54 -19.12 12.03
CA ASP A 393 23.35 -20.08 11.30
C ASP A 393 23.54 -19.53 9.87
N LEU A 394 24.61 -18.78 9.67
CA LEU A 394 24.87 -18.08 8.41
C LEU A 394 25.20 -19.03 7.25
N GLU A 395 25.67 -20.25 7.53
CA GLU A 395 25.95 -21.26 6.50
C GLU A 395 24.65 -21.79 5.87
N GLN A 396 23.58 -21.84 6.66
CA GLN A 396 22.25 -22.25 6.23
C GLN A 396 21.30 -21.08 5.97
N ASP A 397 21.78 -19.82 6.02
CA ASP A 397 20.97 -18.58 5.92
C ASP A 397 19.81 -18.55 6.94
N ILE A 398 20.04 -19.05 8.15
CA ILE A 398 19.07 -19.02 9.23
C ILE A 398 19.37 -17.84 10.15
N LEU A 399 18.44 -16.91 10.24
CA LEU A 399 18.56 -15.72 11.07
C LEU A 399 17.50 -15.70 12.16
N LYS A 400 17.80 -14.96 13.24
CA LYS A 400 16.83 -14.71 14.29
C LYS A 400 15.86 -13.60 13.84
N ILE A 401 14.53 -13.88 13.93
CA ILE A 401 13.48 -12.90 13.75
C ILE A 401 12.81 -12.61 15.10
N VAL A 402 12.54 -11.33 15.36
CA VAL A 402 11.96 -10.86 16.62
C VAL A 402 10.71 -10.03 16.33
N TYR A 403 9.61 -10.37 17.00
CA TYR A 403 8.40 -9.56 17.03
C TYR A 403 8.21 -8.97 18.42
N LEU A 404 7.88 -7.66 18.49
CA LEU A 404 7.78 -6.93 19.73
C LEU A 404 6.56 -6.03 19.73
N ASN A 405 5.67 -6.19 20.72
CA ASN A 405 4.54 -5.30 20.87
C ASN A 405 5.03 -3.89 21.27
N ARG A 406 4.65 -2.86 20.51
CA ARG A 406 5.03 -1.47 20.78
C ARG A 406 4.05 -0.72 21.67
N TYR A 407 2.85 -1.27 21.85
CA TYR A 407 1.77 -0.66 22.63
C TYR A 407 1.83 -1.05 24.11
N ARG A 408 2.64 -2.06 24.47
CA ARG A 408 2.80 -2.56 25.83
C ARG A 408 4.11 -3.32 26.00
N ASN A 409 4.57 -3.42 27.25
CA ASN A 409 5.81 -4.12 27.61
C ASN A 409 5.56 -5.63 27.78
N THR A 410 5.45 -6.36 26.66
CA THR A 410 5.41 -7.84 26.65
C THR A 410 6.80 -8.41 26.35
N LYS A 411 6.98 -9.71 26.57
CA LYS A 411 8.22 -10.40 26.19
C LYS A 411 8.38 -10.42 24.67
N PRO A 412 9.61 -10.22 24.15
CA PRO A 412 9.88 -10.43 22.73
C PRO A 412 9.48 -11.84 22.29
N GLN A 413 8.83 -11.94 21.14
CA GLN A 413 8.62 -13.23 20.49
C GLN A 413 9.75 -13.49 19.52
N ILE A 414 10.42 -14.63 19.69
CA ILE A 414 11.64 -14.96 18.96
C ILE A 414 11.37 -16.23 18.16
N ALA A 415 11.68 -16.16 16.87
CA ALA A 415 11.62 -17.29 15.95
C ALA A 415 12.83 -17.24 15.00
N TYR A 416 12.81 -18.10 13.99
CA TYR A 416 13.85 -18.14 12.97
C TYR A 416 13.25 -17.95 11.58
N ILE A 417 14.04 -17.35 10.70
CA ILE A 417 13.68 -17.02 9.33
C ILE A 417 14.81 -17.45 8.39
N HIS A 418 14.44 -17.93 7.20
CA HIS A 418 15.37 -18.37 6.17
C HIS A 418 15.09 -17.63 4.86
N GLY A 419 16.12 -17.33 4.08
CA GLY A 419 15.96 -16.70 2.79
C GLY A 419 16.13 -15.17 2.81
N ILE A 420 16.95 -14.62 3.72
CA ILE A 420 17.27 -13.19 3.80
C ILE A 420 18.64 -12.88 3.21
N GLY A 421 19.65 -13.75 3.45
CA GLY A 421 21.02 -13.65 2.97
C GLY A 421 21.92 -12.67 3.76
N LEU A 422 21.46 -12.13 4.89
CA LEU A 422 22.24 -11.19 5.69
C LEU A 422 23.45 -11.91 6.31
N ASN A 423 24.65 -11.34 6.13
CA ASN A 423 25.90 -11.92 6.63
C ASN A 423 26.40 -11.27 7.93
N LYS A 424 25.86 -10.11 8.29
CA LYS A 424 26.24 -9.33 9.47
C LYS A 424 25.14 -8.34 9.83
N GLY A 425 25.18 -7.82 11.06
CA GLY A 425 24.29 -6.78 11.55
C GLY A 425 22.82 -7.23 11.71
N ALA A 426 21.95 -6.26 11.79
CA ALA A 426 20.51 -6.44 11.94
C ALA A 426 19.74 -5.25 11.36
N PHE A 427 18.46 -5.47 11.01
CA PHE A 427 17.55 -4.39 10.68
C PHE A 427 16.20 -4.59 11.33
N ALA A 428 15.50 -3.49 11.58
CA ALA A 428 14.22 -3.46 12.26
C ALA A 428 13.30 -2.38 11.66
N THR A 429 12.00 -2.58 11.81
CA THR A 429 10.98 -1.62 11.40
C THR A 429 9.82 -1.59 12.37
N SER A 430 9.17 -0.44 12.51
CA SER A 430 7.84 -0.30 13.12
C SER A 430 6.70 -0.39 12.10
N ILE A 431 7.01 -0.59 10.82
CA ILE A 431 6.03 -0.96 9.81
C ILE A 431 5.97 -2.49 9.80
N SER A 432 4.86 -3.03 10.28
CA SER A 432 4.64 -4.48 10.44
C SER A 432 3.15 -4.74 10.27
N HIS A 433 2.78 -5.10 9.07
CA HIS A 433 1.37 -5.21 8.66
C HIS A 433 0.58 -6.21 9.49
N ASP A 434 -0.67 -5.87 9.89
CA ASP A 434 -1.27 -4.51 9.82
C ASP A 434 -1.21 -3.81 11.16
N SER A 435 -0.85 -4.54 12.23
CA SER A 435 -0.84 -4.04 13.61
C SER A 435 0.29 -3.06 13.93
N HIS A 436 1.26 -2.93 13.03
CA HIS A 436 2.44 -2.05 13.13
C HIS A 436 3.20 -2.17 14.44
N ASN A 437 3.38 -3.39 14.90
CA ASN A 437 4.31 -3.70 15.97
C ASN A 437 5.77 -3.63 15.47
N ILE A 438 6.75 -3.82 16.32
CA ILE A 438 8.16 -3.84 15.89
C ILE A 438 8.51 -5.23 15.40
N ILE A 439 9.12 -5.32 14.22
CA ILE A 439 9.70 -6.55 13.70
C ILE A 439 11.15 -6.32 13.31
N ALA A 440 12.00 -7.29 13.63
CA ALA A 440 13.45 -7.20 13.41
C ALA A 440 14.02 -8.54 12.98
N VAL A 441 15.10 -8.50 12.19
CA VAL A 441 15.88 -9.68 11.81
C VAL A 441 17.38 -9.35 11.89
N GLY A 442 18.19 -10.32 12.30
CA GLY A 442 19.62 -10.08 12.40
C GLY A 442 20.46 -11.33 12.68
N CYS A 443 21.77 -11.13 12.52
CA CYS A 443 22.78 -12.16 12.66
C CYS A 443 23.22 -12.39 14.10
N ASN A 444 23.05 -11.40 15.00
CA ASN A 444 23.44 -11.47 16.38
C ASN A 444 22.52 -10.65 17.28
N ASP A 445 22.47 -11.01 18.57
CA ASP A 445 21.56 -10.38 19.54
C ASP A 445 21.94 -8.91 19.86
N GLN A 446 23.23 -8.54 19.75
CA GLN A 446 23.69 -7.19 20.03
C GLN A 446 23.19 -6.19 18.99
N ASP A 447 23.35 -6.50 17.71
CA ASP A 447 22.87 -5.65 16.61
C ASP A 447 21.34 -5.65 16.53
N LEU A 448 20.67 -6.80 16.82
CA LEU A 448 19.22 -6.86 16.96
C LEU A 448 18.68 -5.92 18.03
N ALA A 449 19.25 -5.96 19.24
CA ALA A 449 18.85 -5.07 20.33
C ALA A 449 19.12 -3.60 19.98
N CYS A 450 20.25 -3.32 19.32
CA CYS A 450 20.58 -1.98 18.83
C CYS A 450 19.55 -1.47 17.82
N ALA A 451 19.23 -2.26 16.79
CA ALA A 451 18.25 -1.87 15.78
C ALA A 451 16.84 -1.67 16.38
N ILE A 452 16.38 -2.59 17.23
CA ILE A 452 15.09 -2.51 17.92
C ILE A 452 15.03 -1.27 18.83
N ASN A 453 16.06 -1.04 19.66
CA ASN A 453 16.09 0.08 20.59
C ASN A 453 16.17 1.43 19.88
N THR A 454 16.78 1.49 18.70
CA THR A 454 16.74 2.68 17.85
C THR A 454 15.31 3.03 17.46
N ILE A 455 14.49 2.06 17.05
CA ILE A 455 13.06 2.25 16.77
C ILE A 455 12.31 2.74 18.03
N ILE A 456 12.53 2.08 19.16
CA ILE A 456 11.85 2.39 20.43
C ILE A 456 12.14 3.82 20.89
N LEU A 457 13.41 4.22 20.91
CA LEU A 457 13.84 5.54 21.36
C LEU A 457 13.33 6.68 20.48
N ASN A 458 13.15 6.42 19.18
CA ASN A 458 12.62 7.38 18.22
C ASN A 458 11.10 7.22 17.97
N LYS A 459 10.43 6.28 18.66
CA LYS A 459 9.00 6.00 18.55
C LYS A 459 8.54 5.68 17.14
N GLY A 460 9.36 4.96 16.38
CA GLY A 460 9.03 4.50 15.03
C GLY A 460 10.08 4.85 14.00
N GLY A 461 10.15 4.03 12.96
CA GLY A 461 11.09 4.19 11.85
C GLY A 461 11.61 2.88 11.28
N LEU A 462 12.61 3.01 10.42
CA LEU A 462 13.41 1.93 9.86
C LEU A 462 14.84 2.07 10.38
N SER A 463 15.43 1.00 10.88
CA SER A 463 16.79 1.03 11.42
C SER A 463 17.62 -0.13 10.91
N ILE A 464 18.92 0.14 10.70
CA ILE A 464 19.96 -0.85 10.44
C ILE A 464 21.03 -0.63 11.51
N CYS A 465 21.52 -1.71 12.13
CA CYS A 465 22.68 -1.69 13.02
C CYS A 465 23.71 -2.73 12.56
N ASP A 466 24.95 -2.30 12.38
CA ASP A 466 26.11 -3.16 12.07
C ASP A 466 27.25 -2.77 13.00
N SER A 467 27.56 -3.61 13.99
CA SER A 467 28.65 -3.41 14.93
C SER A 467 28.60 -2.04 15.65
N GLY A 468 27.37 -1.57 15.94
CA GLY A 468 27.10 -0.28 16.60
C GLY A 468 26.98 0.93 15.67
N GLU A 469 27.24 0.77 14.37
CA GLU A 469 26.91 1.79 13.37
C GLU A 469 25.43 1.76 13.02
N ILE A 470 24.73 2.87 13.18
CA ILE A 470 23.28 2.98 12.97
C ILE A 470 23.00 3.80 11.72
N SER A 471 22.11 3.28 10.85
CA SER A 471 21.40 4.03 9.80
C SER A 471 19.91 4.01 10.11
N PHE A 472 19.24 5.17 9.99
CA PHE A 472 17.88 5.32 10.49
C PHE A 472 17.05 6.27 9.65
N LEU A 473 15.78 5.90 9.40
CA LEU A 473 14.73 6.76 8.87
C LEU A 473 13.66 6.94 9.96
N SER A 474 13.44 8.17 10.42
CA SER A 474 12.44 8.47 11.45
C SER A 474 11.04 8.56 10.87
N LEU A 475 10.07 7.90 11.52
CA LEU A 475 8.66 7.89 11.17
C LEU A 475 7.80 8.29 12.37
N PRO A 476 7.75 9.59 12.73
CA PRO A 476 7.12 10.04 13.97
C PRO A 476 5.59 9.99 13.97
N ILE A 477 4.95 9.87 12.80
CA ILE A 477 3.50 9.80 12.68
C ILE A 477 3.06 8.34 12.69
N GLY A 478 2.39 7.93 13.75
CA GLY A 478 1.96 6.55 13.94
C GLY A 478 3.12 5.54 13.95
N GLY A 479 4.37 5.98 13.93
CA GLY A 479 5.53 5.11 13.72
C GLY A 479 5.65 4.58 12.28
N ILE A 480 4.87 5.10 11.34
CA ILE A 480 4.78 4.61 9.95
C ILE A 480 4.93 5.70 8.89
N MET A 481 4.76 6.97 9.24
CA MET A 481 4.86 8.10 8.30
C MET A 481 5.71 9.25 8.84
N THR A 482 6.14 10.12 7.92
CA THR A 482 6.86 11.35 8.22
C THR A 482 6.32 12.55 7.42
N PHE A 483 6.54 13.78 7.94
CA PHE A 483 6.30 15.04 7.23
C PHE A 483 7.47 15.46 6.35
N SER A 484 8.56 14.71 6.34
CA SER A 484 9.72 15.02 5.52
C SER A 484 9.37 15.00 4.03
N ASN A 485 10.12 15.78 3.25
CA ASN A 485 9.94 15.84 1.80
C ASN A 485 10.06 14.46 1.17
N GLY A 486 9.11 14.09 0.31
CA GLY A 486 9.05 12.75 -0.28
C GLY A 486 10.29 12.35 -1.08
N ILE A 487 11.00 13.30 -1.72
CA ILE A 487 12.26 13.02 -2.43
C ILE A 487 13.37 12.67 -1.44
N GLU A 488 13.47 13.40 -0.33
CA GLU A 488 14.46 13.12 0.73
C GLU A 488 14.21 11.74 1.36
N VAL A 489 12.94 11.43 1.63
CA VAL A 489 12.56 10.11 2.17
C VAL A 489 12.93 8.99 1.19
N ALA A 490 12.66 9.18 -0.11
CA ALA A 490 13.06 8.22 -1.14
C ALA A 490 14.58 8.00 -1.19
N GLN A 491 15.36 9.07 -1.09
CA GLN A 491 16.84 8.98 -1.08
C GLN A 491 17.37 8.25 0.15
N ILE A 492 16.79 8.52 1.34
CA ILE A 492 17.18 7.82 2.57
C ILE A 492 16.78 6.34 2.45
N TRP A 493 15.60 6.04 1.94
CA TRP A 493 15.15 4.67 1.68
C TRP A 493 16.12 3.92 0.77
N ASP A 494 16.46 4.48 -0.38
CA ASP A 494 17.38 3.85 -1.33
C ASP A 494 18.75 3.58 -0.68
N HIS A 495 19.26 4.52 0.12
CA HIS A 495 20.51 4.33 0.88
C HIS A 495 20.41 3.17 1.90
N LEU A 496 19.28 3.03 2.61
CA LEU A 496 19.06 1.91 3.54
C LEU A 496 19.04 0.57 2.79
N ILE A 497 18.39 0.50 1.62
CA ILE A 497 18.35 -0.71 0.79
C ILE A 497 19.76 -1.08 0.29
N GLU A 498 20.51 -0.11 -0.24
CA GLU A 498 21.90 -0.31 -0.66
C GLU A 498 22.78 -0.84 0.49
N LYS A 499 22.60 -0.31 1.71
CA LYS A 499 23.33 -0.76 2.89
C LYS A 499 22.99 -2.21 3.23
N LEU A 500 21.71 -2.61 3.20
CA LEU A 500 21.30 -4.01 3.44
C LEU A 500 21.88 -4.96 2.36
N HIS A 501 21.89 -4.56 1.10
CA HIS A 501 22.52 -5.35 0.04
C HIS A 501 24.04 -5.49 0.28
N ALA A 502 24.71 -4.43 0.73
CA ALA A 502 26.13 -4.48 1.09
C ALA A 502 26.43 -5.37 2.32
N MET A 503 25.42 -5.60 3.16
CA MET A 503 25.48 -6.53 4.30
C MET A 503 25.14 -7.98 3.92
N GLY A 504 24.83 -8.24 2.64
CA GLY A 504 24.55 -9.57 2.08
C GLY A 504 23.08 -9.88 1.79
N CYS A 505 22.15 -9.04 2.23
CA CYS A 505 20.73 -9.23 1.92
C CYS A 505 20.50 -9.20 0.41
N TYR A 506 19.83 -10.22 -0.13
CA TYR A 506 19.56 -10.30 -1.57
C TYR A 506 18.10 -10.00 -1.95
N LEU A 507 17.26 -9.71 -0.95
CA LEU A 507 15.87 -9.38 -1.20
C LEU A 507 15.71 -8.09 -1.99
N SER A 508 14.77 -8.06 -2.90
CA SER A 508 14.46 -6.88 -3.70
C SER A 508 13.88 -5.73 -2.85
N SER A 509 13.10 -6.06 -1.81
CA SER A 509 12.47 -5.11 -0.89
C SER A 509 12.57 -5.60 0.55
N PRO A 510 13.75 -5.53 1.22
CA PRO A 510 13.99 -6.16 2.51
C PRO A 510 13.03 -5.73 3.62
N PHE A 511 12.79 -4.42 3.77
CA PHE A 511 11.90 -3.91 4.82
C PHE A 511 10.45 -4.28 4.60
N MET A 512 9.96 -4.25 3.34
CA MET A 512 8.60 -4.67 3.04
C MET A 512 8.44 -6.18 3.25
N THR A 513 9.37 -6.98 2.78
CA THR A 513 9.36 -8.43 3.04
C THR A 513 9.31 -8.69 4.54
N LEU A 514 10.14 -8.00 5.34
CA LEU A 514 10.13 -8.15 6.80
C LEU A 514 8.78 -7.73 7.40
N SER A 515 8.17 -6.65 6.93
CA SER A 515 6.91 -6.14 7.47
C SER A 515 5.74 -7.12 7.30
N PHE A 516 5.71 -7.87 6.20
CA PHE A 516 4.71 -8.90 5.95
C PHE A 516 4.94 -10.22 6.70
N MET A 517 6.07 -10.39 7.40
CA MET A 517 6.30 -11.58 8.23
C MET A 517 5.37 -11.63 9.44
N ALA A 518 4.74 -10.51 9.79
CA ALA A 518 3.77 -10.44 10.89
C ALA A 518 2.30 -10.48 10.44
N LEU A 519 2.01 -10.45 9.13
CA LEU A 519 0.65 -10.45 8.61
C LEU A 519 0.06 -11.87 8.62
N ILE A 520 -0.62 -12.24 9.71
CA ILE A 520 -1.09 -13.60 9.99
C ILE A 520 -2.26 -14.05 9.13
N VAL A 521 -2.91 -13.15 8.39
CA VAL A 521 -3.98 -13.47 7.42
C VAL A 521 -3.44 -13.96 6.07
N ILE A 522 -2.12 -13.96 5.88
CA ILE A 522 -1.46 -14.45 4.66
C ILE A 522 -0.75 -15.78 4.94
N PRO A 523 -0.87 -16.80 4.05
CA PRO A 523 -0.15 -18.09 4.18
C PRO A 523 1.37 -17.92 4.14
N GLU A 524 2.13 -18.91 4.65
CA GLU A 524 1.77 -20.10 5.40
C GLU A 524 2.13 -19.96 6.87
N LEU A 525 3.34 -19.44 7.20
CA LEU A 525 3.88 -19.30 8.54
C LEU A 525 4.29 -17.86 8.79
N LYS A 526 3.80 -17.28 9.86
CA LYS A 526 4.05 -15.90 10.24
C LYS A 526 4.47 -15.81 11.72
N ILE A 527 4.86 -14.63 12.19
CA ILE A 527 5.16 -14.39 13.60
C ILE A 527 4.23 -13.30 14.15
N GLY A 528 3.72 -13.49 15.37
CA GLY A 528 2.86 -12.51 16.05
C GLY A 528 3.06 -12.50 17.56
N GLU A 529 2.13 -11.90 18.28
CA GLU A 529 2.21 -11.67 19.74
C GLU A 529 2.43 -12.95 20.59
N LYS A 530 2.09 -14.13 20.09
CA LYS A 530 2.22 -15.40 20.80
C LYS A 530 3.20 -16.37 20.11
N GLY A 531 4.12 -15.84 19.27
CA GLY A 531 5.10 -16.63 18.54
C GLY A 531 4.69 -16.94 17.10
N LEU A 532 5.08 -18.10 16.60
CA LEU A 532 4.77 -18.52 15.22
C LEU A 532 3.28 -18.84 15.04
N PHE A 533 2.69 -18.32 13.97
CA PHE A 533 1.30 -18.55 13.58
C PHE A 533 1.24 -19.38 12.28
N GLU A 534 0.52 -20.50 12.32
CA GLU A 534 0.31 -21.37 11.17
C GLU A 534 -1.06 -21.09 10.53
N TYR A 535 -1.05 -20.50 9.34
CA TYR A 535 -2.26 -20.07 8.64
C TYR A 535 -3.24 -21.22 8.37
N SER A 536 -2.74 -22.39 7.91
CA SER A 536 -3.59 -23.54 7.57
C SER A 536 -4.39 -24.10 8.75
N LYS A 537 -3.93 -23.87 9.97
CA LYS A 537 -4.61 -24.23 11.21
C LYS A 537 -5.29 -23.05 11.91
N PHE A 538 -5.00 -21.86 11.42
CA PHE A 538 -5.45 -20.57 11.95
C PHE A 538 -5.22 -20.42 13.47
N HIS A 539 -4.02 -20.79 13.94
CA HIS A 539 -3.63 -20.67 15.35
C HIS A 539 -2.13 -20.54 15.54
N PHE A 540 -1.73 -20.03 16.71
CA PHE A 540 -0.34 -20.01 17.13
C PHE A 540 0.18 -21.43 17.42
N LEU A 541 1.39 -21.72 16.98
CA LEU A 541 2.07 -22.94 17.38
C LEU A 541 2.42 -22.84 18.87
N SER A 542 2.06 -23.85 19.65
CA SER A 542 2.59 -24.00 21.01
C SER A 542 4.10 -24.16 20.93
N ASP A 543 4.85 -23.59 21.86
CA ASP A 543 6.31 -23.73 21.95
C ASP A 543 6.68 -25.21 21.77
N ILE A 544 7.36 -25.52 20.65
CA ILE A 544 7.95 -26.80 20.34
C ILE A 544 9.42 -26.74 20.74
#